data_e14168e756df7050a53b8043e45707a7
#
_entry.id   e14168e756df7050a53b8043e45707a7
#
_cell.length_a   1.000
_cell.length_b   1.000
_cell.length_c   1.000
_cell.angle_alpha   90.00
_cell.angle_beta   90.00
_cell.angle_gamma   90.00
#
_symmetry.space_group_name_H-M   'P 1'
#
loop_
_entity.id
_entity.type
_entity.pdbx_description
1 polymer ?
#
loop_
_entity_poly.entity_id
_entity_poly.type
_entity_poly.pdbx_seq_one_letter_code
_entity_poly.pdbx_strand_id
1 'polypeptide(L)'
;MKSLILLAASLCVLNAGYIKEALSAKDDHNKLAQIYEDACDKEKKASGCYNLAVLYSRGDGNVKKDEAKAAMLYEKACDQNFSMACSNLGYVYEKGKGVEKDLAKAVKFYEKACSDNEGCTELGLLYANGTGVAKDLKKAKELFEKACKAGDGMGCSNLGYLYAQSEGAERDYAKAKTYYEMACANAAGIGCDNLGFLYVYGQGVDQNLTKATKLYEQACIYAYEKGCNNYAIMLAEGKGVKEDVEKAREIFTKSCKNGLKEACENLEILGKN
;
A
#
# COMPACT_ATOMS: atom_id res chain seq x y z
N MET A 1 -16.75 0.55 -0.67
CA MET A 1 -16.10 1.36 0.36
C MET A 1 -14.66 1.81 0.01
N LYS A 2 -13.87 1.09 -0.81
CA LYS A 2 -12.53 1.54 -1.27
C LYS A 2 -12.53 2.80 -2.15
N SER A 3 -13.62 3.11 -2.85
CA SER A 3 -13.73 4.28 -3.74
C SER A 3 -13.87 5.62 -2.99
N LEU A 4 -14.48 5.62 -1.80
CA LEU A 4 -14.70 6.86 -1.04
C LEU A 4 -13.44 7.36 -0.29
N ILE A 5 -12.56 6.44 0.14
CA ILE A 5 -11.35 6.80 0.92
C ILE A 5 -10.30 7.46 0.00
N LEU A 6 -10.22 7.03 -1.26
CA LEU A 6 -9.29 7.62 -2.25
C LEU A 6 -9.77 8.98 -2.78
N LEU A 7 -11.10 9.23 -2.83
CA LEU A 7 -11.62 10.58 -3.07
C LEU A 7 -11.29 11.53 -1.90
N ALA A 8 -11.31 11.05 -0.66
CA ALA A 8 -11.02 11.88 0.52
C ALA A 8 -9.54 12.29 0.60
N ALA A 9 -8.59 11.41 0.26
CA ALA A 9 -7.16 11.77 0.21
C ALA A 9 -6.84 12.75 -0.93
N SER A 10 -7.51 12.63 -2.08
CA SER A 10 -7.46 13.60 -3.18
C SER A 10 -8.06 14.97 -2.82
N LEU A 11 -9.02 15.00 -1.90
CA LEU A 11 -9.75 16.22 -1.51
C LEU A 11 -8.92 17.20 -0.68
N CYS A 12 -7.92 16.75 0.07
CA CYS A 12 -7.08 17.65 0.89
C CYS A 12 -6.16 18.58 0.08
N VAL A 13 -5.93 18.32 -1.20
CA VAL A 13 -5.03 19.12 -2.08
C VAL A 13 -5.80 20.03 -3.04
N LEU A 14 -7.10 20.03 -2.98
CA LEU A 14 -7.95 20.73 -3.94
C LEU A 14 -8.25 22.17 -3.51
N ASN A 15 -7.87 23.12 -4.33
CA ASN A 15 -8.28 24.52 -4.18
C ASN A 15 -9.81 24.63 -4.36
N ALA A 16 -10.51 25.37 -3.51
CA ALA A 16 -11.96 25.31 -3.24
C ALA A 16 -12.90 25.43 -4.47
N GLY A 17 -12.43 25.90 -5.62
CA GLY A 17 -13.27 26.21 -6.79
C GLY A 17 -13.87 24.97 -7.48
N TYR A 18 -13.05 24.04 -7.98
CA TYR A 18 -13.56 22.89 -8.73
C TYR A 18 -13.89 21.65 -7.88
N ILE A 19 -13.53 21.64 -6.59
CA ILE A 19 -13.92 20.57 -5.64
C ILE A 19 -15.44 20.45 -5.58
N LYS A 20 -16.13 21.55 -5.43
CA LYS A 20 -17.59 21.58 -5.28
C LYS A 20 -18.26 20.98 -6.52
N GLU A 21 -17.74 21.30 -7.71
CA GLU A 21 -18.22 20.73 -8.97
C GLU A 21 -17.89 19.23 -9.09
N ALA A 22 -16.67 18.84 -8.76
CA ALA A 22 -16.25 17.44 -8.77
C ALA A 22 -17.06 16.60 -7.77
N LEU A 23 -17.33 17.11 -6.57
CA LEU A 23 -18.19 16.45 -5.59
C LEU A 23 -19.62 16.28 -6.08
N SER A 24 -20.18 17.27 -6.80
CA SER A 24 -21.50 17.17 -7.40
C SER A 24 -21.58 16.19 -8.57
N ALA A 25 -20.46 15.92 -9.21
CA ALA A 25 -20.34 15.01 -10.36
C ALA A 25 -19.74 13.63 -9.99
N LYS A 26 -19.60 13.30 -8.70
CA LYS A 26 -18.90 12.08 -8.21
C LYS A 26 -19.39 10.77 -8.83
N ASP A 27 -20.63 10.70 -9.25
CA ASP A 27 -21.25 9.52 -9.87
C ASP A 27 -21.31 9.63 -11.43
N ASP A 28 -20.90 10.77 -11.99
CA ASP A 28 -20.80 11.01 -13.43
C ASP A 28 -19.33 11.18 -13.85
N HIS A 29 -18.69 10.06 -14.18
CA HIS A 29 -17.26 10.01 -14.51
C HIS A 29 -16.91 10.78 -15.79
N ASN A 30 -17.85 10.95 -16.73
CA ASN A 30 -17.62 11.78 -17.92
C ASN A 30 -17.55 13.26 -17.55
N LYS A 31 -18.49 13.71 -16.70
CA LYS A 31 -18.46 15.07 -16.18
C LYS A 31 -17.24 15.33 -15.31
N LEU A 32 -16.83 14.35 -14.48
CA LEU A 32 -15.57 14.41 -13.72
C LEU A 32 -14.37 14.54 -14.65
N ALA A 33 -14.30 13.75 -15.72
CA ALA A 33 -13.20 13.82 -16.69
C ALA A 33 -13.12 15.21 -17.32
N GLN A 34 -14.25 15.79 -17.71
CA GLN A 34 -14.30 17.15 -18.29
C GLN A 34 -13.84 18.22 -17.28
N ILE A 35 -14.30 18.15 -16.03
CA ILE A 35 -13.89 19.08 -14.96
C ILE A 35 -12.37 18.99 -14.73
N TYR A 36 -11.82 17.77 -14.68
CA TYR A 36 -10.38 17.58 -14.47
C TYR A 36 -9.56 17.99 -15.70
N GLU A 37 -10.09 17.78 -16.92
CA GLU A 37 -9.46 18.25 -18.17
C GLU A 37 -9.39 19.77 -18.20
N ASP A 38 -10.49 20.45 -17.87
CA ASP A 38 -10.52 21.91 -17.76
C ASP A 38 -9.54 22.43 -16.70
N ALA A 39 -9.51 21.80 -15.54
CA ALA A 39 -8.55 22.15 -14.49
C ALA A 39 -7.08 21.91 -14.92
N CYS A 40 -6.81 20.83 -15.67
CA CYS A 40 -5.48 20.51 -16.19
C CYS A 40 -5.04 21.44 -17.31
N ASP A 41 -5.92 21.72 -18.29
CA ASP A 41 -5.53 22.38 -19.54
C ASP A 41 -5.77 23.89 -19.50
N LYS A 42 -6.89 24.33 -18.96
CA LYS A 42 -7.26 25.76 -18.90
C LYS A 42 -6.68 26.44 -17.66
N GLU A 43 -6.82 25.80 -16.49
CA GLU A 43 -6.39 26.39 -15.22
C GLU A 43 -4.94 26.04 -14.86
N LYS A 44 -4.27 25.16 -15.64
CA LYS A 44 -2.88 24.71 -15.43
C LYS A 44 -2.64 24.12 -14.04
N LYS A 45 -3.64 23.44 -13.46
CA LYS A 45 -3.55 22.82 -12.14
C LYS A 45 -3.02 21.42 -12.23
N ALA A 46 -1.89 21.15 -11.58
CA ALA A 46 -1.27 19.83 -11.49
C ALA A 46 -2.22 18.77 -10.94
N SER A 47 -3.03 19.14 -9.92
CA SER A 47 -4.02 18.24 -9.33
C SER A 47 -5.12 17.84 -10.32
N GLY A 48 -5.50 18.73 -11.25
CA GLY A 48 -6.45 18.40 -12.34
C GLY A 48 -5.88 17.33 -13.27
N CYS A 49 -4.61 17.51 -13.71
CA CYS A 49 -3.92 16.54 -14.54
C CYS A 49 -3.77 15.19 -13.83
N TYR A 50 -3.40 15.20 -12.54
CA TYR A 50 -3.29 13.99 -11.72
C TYR A 50 -4.61 13.23 -11.59
N ASN A 51 -5.71 13.92 -11.25
CA ASN A 51 -7.02 13.30 -11.11
C ASN A 51 -7.55 12.72 -12.44
N LEU A 52 -7.31 13.44 -13.55
CA LEU A 52 -7.64 12.94 -14.89
C LEU A 52 -6.82 11.70 -15.24
N ALA A 53 -5.52 11.68 -14.90
CA ALA A 53 -4.65 10.52 -15.08
C ALA A 53 -5.17 9.30 -14.30
N VAL A 54 -5.63 9.50 -13.06
CA VAL A 54 -6.21 8.42 -12.24
C VAL A 54 -7.45 7.84 -12.90
N LEU A 55 -8.34 8.67 -13.46
CA LEU A 55 -9.53 8.19 -14.19
C LEU A 55 -9.14 7.33 -15.40
N TYR A 56 -8.20 7.79 -16.23
CA TYR A 56 -7.76 7.02 -17.40
C TYR A 56 -7.02 5.74 -17.00
N SER A 57 -6.26 5.75 -15.91
CA SER A 57 -5.51 4.56 -15.45
C SER A 57 -6.42 3.43 -14.98
N ARG A 58 -7.61 3.77 -14.45
CA ARG A 58 -8.59 2.80 -13.92
C ARG A 58 -9.62 2.39 -14.97
N GLY A 59 -10.03 3.32 -15.82
CA GLY A 59 -11.18 3.12 -16.70
C GLY A 59 -12.49 3.13 -15.93
N ASP A 60 -12.66 4.09 -15.03
CA ASP A 60 -13.84 4.17 -14.16
C ASP A 60 -15.07 4.69 -14.90
N GLY A 61 -16.20 4.05 -14.71
CA GLY A 61 -17.50 4.40 -15.32
C GLY A 61 -17.44 4.26 -16.85
N ASN A 62 -17.81 5.35 -17.56
CA ASN A 62 -17.79 5.42 -19.02
C ASN A 62 -16.43 5.90 -19.58
N VAL A 63 -15.47 6.25 -18.70
CA VAL A 63 -14.12 6.64 -19.14
C VAL A 63 -13.34 5.37 -19.50
N LYS A 64 -13.08 5.18 -20.79
CA LYS A 64 -12.30 4.03 -21.25
C LYS A 64 -10.88 4.10 -20.69
N LYS A 65 -10.41 2.98 -20.15
CA LYS A 65 -9.03 2.83 -19.67
C LYS A 65 -8.03 3.17 -20.77
N ASP A 66 -7.11 4.08 -20.47
CA ASP A 66 -6.01 4.50 -21.37
C ASP A 66 -4.75 4.77 -20.54
N GLU A 67 -3.92 3.75 -20.41
CA GLU A 67 -2.69 3.83 -19.61
C GLU A 67 -1.64 4.78 -20.22
N ALA A 68 -1.62 4.92 -21.56
CA ALA A 68 -0.70 5.84 -22.23
C ALA A 68 -1.09 7.31 -21.96
N LYS A 69 -2.38 7.62 -22.07
CA LYS A 69 -2.91 8.96 -21.71
C LYS A 69 -2.71 9.26 -20.23
N ALA A 70 -2.90 8.25 -19.35
CA ALA A 70 -2.64 8.40 -17.92
C ALA A 70 -1.16 8.74 -17.65
N ALA A 71 -0.22 8.04 -18.30
CA ALA A 71 1.21 8.31 -18.17
C ALA A 71 1.58 9.75 -18.55
N MET A 72 1.09 10.24 -19.69
CA MET A 72 1.30 11.62 -20.14
C MET A 72 0.75 12.65 -19.16
N LEU A 73 -0.40 12.40 -18.58
CA LEU A 73 -1.04 13.30 -17.61
C LEU A 73 -0.32 13.29 -16.27
N TYR A 74 0.17 12.12 -15.82
CA TYR A 74 1.05 12.04 -14.64
C TYR A 74 2.34 12.81 -14.87
N GLU A 75 2.96 12.69 -16.06
CA GLU A 75 4.16 13.45 -16.41
C GLU A 75 3.91 14.95 -16.33
N LYS A 76 2.83 15.42 -16.97
CA LYS A 76 2.43 16.84 -16.94
C LYS A 76 2.20 17.37 -15.51
N ALA A 77 1.65 16.56 -14.62
CA ALA A 77 1.47 16.93 -13.21
C ALA A 77 2.79 16.87 -12.43
N CYS A 78 3.63 15.85 -12.69
CA CYS A 78 4.94 15.71 -12.08
C CYS A 78 5.89 16.85 -12.47
N ASP A 79 5.83 17.35 -13.69
CA ASP A 79 6.62 18.51 -14.14
C ASP A 79 6.25 19.80 -13.40
N GLN A 80 5.04 19.88 -12.90
CA GLN A 80 4.56 20.93 -12.00
C GLN A 80 4.88 20.63 -10.51
N ASN A 81 5.77 19.68 -10.23
CA ASN A 81 6.19 19.27 -8.89
C ASN A 81 5.05 18.68 -8.03
N PHE A 82 4.06 18.02 -8.63
CA PHE A 82 3.01 17.30 -7.91
C PHE A 82 3.53 15.91 -7.53
N SER A 83 4.01 15.76 -6.31
CA SER A 83 4.78 14.59 -5.83
C SER A 83 4.03 13.27 -5.98
N MET A 84 2.72 13.22 -5.72
CA MET A 84 1.89 12.03 -5.96
C MET A 84 1.88 11.60 -7.43
N ALA A 85 1.91 12.57 -8.37
CA ALA A 85 2.00 12.25 -9.79
C ALA A 85 3.37 11.68 -10.15
N CYS A 86 4.43 12.23 -9.57
CA CYS A 86 5.79 11.70 -9.76
C CYS A 86 5.89 10.26 -9.23
N SER A 87 5.32 9.97 -8.07
CA SER A 87 5.27 8.61 -7.51
C SER A 87 4.52 7.65 -8.44
N ASN A 88 3.32 8.04 -8.92
CA ASN A 88 2.56 7.23 -9.87
C ASN A 88 3.28 7.04 -11.21
N LEU A 89 3.99 8.07 -11.68
CA LEU A 89 4.79 7.97 -12.91
C LEU A 89 5.99 7.02 -12.72
N GLY A 90 6.62 7.04 -11.53
CA GLY A 90 7.62 6.04 -11.14
C GLY A 90 7.07 4.62 -11.27
N TYR A 91 5.89 4.36 -10.71
CA TYR A 91 5.20 3.07 -10.84
C TYR A 91 4.84 2.71 -12.30
N VAL A 92 4.41 3.69 -13.08
CA VAL A 92 4.10 3.52 -14.52
C VAL A 92 5.33 3.01 -15.27
N TYR A 93 6.50 3.62 -15.08
CA TYR A 93 7.75 3.18 -15.71
C TYR A 93 8.29 1.87 -15.12
N GLU A 94 8.12 1.64 -13.81
CA GLU A 94 8.52 0.38 -13.17
C GLU A 94 7.76 -0.81 -13.77
N LYS A 95 6.47 -0.65 -14.05
CA LYS A 95 5.59 -1.74 -14.54
C LYS A 95 5.42 -1.75 -16.07
N GLY A 96 5.83 -0.69 -16.78
CA GLY A 96 5.61 -0.55 -18.22
C GLY A 96 4.12 -0.34 -18.57
N LYS A 97 3.40 0.45 -17.78
CA LYS A 97 1.96 0.69 -17.98
C LYS A 97 1.73 1.85 -18.94
N GLY A 98 1.35 1.55 -20.16
CA GLY A 98 1.13 2.55 -21.21
C GLY A 98 2.43 3.19 -21.76
N VAL A 99 3.58 2.79 -21.25
CA VAL A 99 4.93 3.17 -21.68
C VAL A 99 5.84 1.96 -21.69
N GLU A 100 6.97 2.04 -22.38
CA GLU A 100 8.02 1.04 -22.22
C GLU A 100 8.57 1.04 -20.80
N LYS A 101 8.78 -0.16 -20.24
CA LYS A 101 9.35 -0.34 -18.90
C LYS A 101 10.77 0.26 -18.84
N ASP A 102 10.98 1.16 -17.88
CA ASP A 102 12.27 1.83 -17.69
C ASP A 102 12.53 2.04 -16.19
N LEU A 103 13.35 1.17 -15.62
CA LEU A 103 13.67 1.20 -14.20
C LEU A 103 14.51 2.42 -13.79
N ALA A 104 15.35 2.94 -14.69
CA ALA A 104 16.14 4.13 -14.39
C ALA A 104 15.23 5.38 -14.30
N LYS A 105 14.24 5.48 -15.20
CA LYS A 105 13.22 6.53 -15.11
C LYS A 105 12.36 6.34 -13.85
N ALA A 106 11.98 5.12 -13.52
CA ALA A 106 11.21 4.85 -12.30
C ALA A 106 11.93 5.38 -11.05
N VAL A 107 13.23 5.06 -10.91
CA VAL A 107 14.08 5.57 -9.82
C VAL A 107 14.08 7.09 -9.79
N LYS A 108 14.32 7.75 -10.93
CA LYS A 108 14.36 9.22 -11.02
C LYS A 108 13.04 9.87 -10.59
N PHE A 109 11.90 9.29 -10.98
CA PHE A 109 10.60 9.82 -10.60
C PHE A 109 10.26 9.56 -9.14
N TYR A 110 10.63 8.40 -8.59
CA TYR A 110 10.49 8.15 -7.16
C TYR A 110 11.42 9.04 -6.32
N GLU A 111 12.66 9.33 -6.78
CA GLU A 111 13.54 10.28 -6.11
C GLU A 111 12.92 11.69 -6.07
N LYS A 112 12.34 12.14 -7.20
CA LYS A 112 11.63 13.41 -7.26
C LYS A 112 10.43 13.44 -6.31
N ALA A 113 9.63 12.38 -6.27
CA ALA A 113 8.50 12.26 -5.37
C ALA A 113 8.93 12.20 -3.90
N CYS A 114 10.00 11.49 -3.60
CA CYS A 114 10.50 11.32 -2.24
C CYS A 114 11.04 12.62 -1.63
N SER A 115 11.31 13.67 -2.40
CA SER A 115 11.62 14.99 -1.82
C SER A 115 10.51 15.47 -0.88
N ASP A 116 9.26 15.21 -1.22
CA ASP A 116 8.06 15.54 -0.44
C ASP A 116 7.46 14.33 0.30
N ASN A 117 8.28 13.31 0.56
CA ASN A 117 7.95 12.06 1.26
C ASN A 117 7.05 11.08 0.48
N GLU A 118 6.62 11.39 -0.74
CA GLU A 118 5.86 10.47 -1.60
C GLU A 118 6.82 9.51 -2.33
N GLY A 119 6.46 8.24 -2.45
CA GLY A 119 7.28 7.26 -3.19
C GLY A 119 8.60 6.87 -2.54
N CYS A 120 8.87 7.28 -1.29
CA CYS A 120 10.09 6.91 -0.57
C CYS A 120 10.14 5.42 -0.27
N THR A 121 9.00 4.78 0.00
CA THR A 121 8.92 3.35 0.23
C THR A 121 9.26 2.57 -1.04
N GLU A 122 8.70 2.94 -2.18
CA GLU A 122 8.97 2.34 -3.49
C GLU A 122 10.46 2.48 -3.86
N LEU A 123 11.00 3.68 -3.70
CA LEU A 123 12.43 3.91 -3.91
C LEU A 123 13.30 3.05 -2.99
N GLY A 124 12.93 2.95 -1.71
CA GLY A 124 13.60 2.10 -0.73
C GLY A 124 13.59 0.63 -1.14
N LEU A 125 12.48 0.12 -1.68
CA LEU A 125 12.38 -1.24 -2.21
C LEU A 125 13.27 -1.46 -3.44
N LEU A 126 13.40 -0.48 -4.33
CA LEU A 126 14.32 -0.56 -5.47
C LEU A 126 15.77 -0.68 -5.01
N TYR A 127 16.20 0.12 -4.02
CA TYR A 127 17.53 0.02 -3.43
C TYR A 127 17.73 -1.29 -2.64
N ALA A 128 16.73 -1.74 -1.88
CA ALA A 128 16.81 -2.99 -1.12
C ALA A 128 16.99 -4.22 -2.02
N ASN A 129 16.36 -4.21 -3.18
CA ASN A 129 16.39 -5.32 -4.14
C ASN A 129 17.48 -5.18 -5.22
N GLY A 130 18.08 -4.00 -5.40
CA GLY A 130 18.96 -3.73 -6.52
C GLY A 130 18.23 -3.66 -7.86
N THR A 131 17.02 -3.13 -7.87
CA THR A 131 16.16 -3.08 -9.06
C THR A 131 16.28 -1.71 -9.72
N GLY A 132 16.92 -1.65 -10.90
CA GLY A 132 17.20 -0.39 -11.61
C GLY A 132 18.32 0.46 -11.01
N VAL A 133 18.82 0.08 -9.85
CA VAL A 133 19.95 0.69 -9.13
C VAL A 133 20.80 -0.39 -8.48
N ALA A 134 22.03 -0.08 -8.09
CA ALA A 134 22.82 -0.98 -7.28
C ALA A 134 22.15 -1.21 -5.91
N LYS A 135 22.18 -2.46 -5.43
CA LYS A 135 21.61 -2.81 -4.12
C LYS A 135 22.32 -2.03 -3.02
N ASP A 136 21.56 -1.33 -2.21
CA ASP A 136 22.05 -0.55 -1.07
C ASP A 136 21.04 -0.58 0.07
N LEU A 137 21.27 -1.49 1.02
CA LEU A 137 20.40 -1.65 2.19
C LEU A 137 20.47 -0.45 3.16
N LYS A 138 21.60 0.27 3.19
CA LYS A 138 21.72 1.46 4.01
C LYS A 138 20.81 2.58 3.46
N LYS A 139 20.88 2.80 2.16
CA LYS A 139 20.00 3.77 1.48
C LYS A 139 18.53 3.38 1.60
N ALA A 140 18.22 2.10 1.43
CA ALA A 140 16.85 1.58 1.62
C ALA A 140 16.33 1.89 3.03
N LYS A 141 17.13 1.64 4.06
CA LYS A 141 16.79 1.94 5.46
C LYS A 141 16.51 3.41 5.69
N GLU A 142 17.37 4.31 5.18
CA GLU A 142 17.19 5.77 5.27
C GLU A 142 15.86 6.21 4.61
N LEU A 143 15.54 5.62 3.45
CA LEU A 143 14.29 5.90 2.71
C LEU A 143 13.06 5.37 3.45
N PHE A 144 13.11 4.17 4.01
CA PHE A 144 12.02 3.62 4.83
C PHE A 144 11.84 4.43 6.12
N GLU A 145 12.92 4.90 6.75
CA GLU A 145 12.84 5.80 7.91
C GLU A 145 12.13 7.11 7.55
N LYS A 146 12.47 7.69 6.40
CA LYS A 146 11.83 8.90 5.90
C LYS A 146 10.34 8.70 5.66
N ALA A 147 9.97 7.61 4.96
CA ALA A 147 8.58 7.25 4.69
C ALA A 147 7.80 7.01 6.01
N CYS A 148 8.37 6.24 6.93
CA CYS A 148 7.76 5.93 8.21
C CYS A 148 7.50 7.20 9.06
N LYS A 149 8.48 8.14 9.11
CA LYS A 149 8.31 9.44 9.80
C LYS A 149 7.20 10.29 9.18
N ALA A 150 6.96 10.13 7.88
CA ALA A 150 5.87 10.79 7.18
C ALA A 150 4.50 10.10 7.37
N GLY A 151 4.44 8.99 8.12
CA GLY A 151 3.21 8.25 8.39
C GLY A 151 2.92 7.12 7.40
N ASP A 152 3.84 6.81 6.48
CA ASP A 152 3.67 5.66 5.59
C ASP A 152 3.87 4.35 6.37
N GLY A 153 2.76 3.64 6.61
CA GLY A 153 2.77 2.37 7.31
C GLY A 153 3.55 1.28 6.59
N MET A 154 3.64 1.31 5.26
CA MET A 154 4.45 0.36 4.49
C MET A 154 5.95 0.63 4.68
N GLY A 155 6.36 1.90 4.72
CA GLY A 155 7.72 2.30 5.05
C GLY A 155 8.11 1.84 6.45
N CYS A 156 7.23 2.03 7.45
CA CYS A 156 7.44 1.51 8.80
C CYS A 156 7.58 -0.01 8.82
N SER A 157 6.70 -0.74 8.10
CA SER A 157 6.76 -2.20 8.06
C SER A 157 8.06 -2.73 7.42
N ASN A 158 8.50 -2.12 6.32
CA ASN A 158 9.75 -2.49 5.65
C ASN A 158 10.96 -2.20 6.54
N LEU A 159 10.94 -1.10 7.27
CA LEU A 159 11.99 -0.79 8.25
C LEU A 159 12.03 -1.81 9.39
N GLY A 160 10.87 -2.17 9.94
CA GLY A 160 10.75 -3.24 10.95
C GLY A 160 11.27 -4.57 10.43
N TYR A 161 10.96 -4.91 9.19
CA TYR A 161 11.45 -6.12 8.53
C TYR A 161 12.98 -6.13 8.40
N LEU A 162 13.61 -5.01 8.02
CA LEU A 162 15.07 -4.93 7.97
C LEU A 162 15.70 -5.22 9.34
N TYR A 163 15.16 -4.68 10.42
CA TYR A 163 15.65 -4.97 11.78
C TYR A 163 15.41 -6.42 12.21
N ALA A 164 14.28 -7.03 11.81
CA ALA A 164 13.98 -8.42 12.14
C ALA A 164 14.82 -9.44 11.36
N GLN A 165 15.19 -9.11 10.10
CA GLN A 165 15.91 -10.01 9.19
C GLN A 165 17.44 -9.82 9.19
N SER A 166 17.97 -8.77 9.84
CA SER A 166 19.41 -8.58 9.97
C SER A 166 20.07 -9.79 10.59
N GLU A 167 21.32 -10.08 10.20
CA GLU A 167 22.06 -11.21 10.74
C GLU A 167 22.88 -10.81 11.99
N GLY A 168 23.05 -11.76 12.90
CA GLY A 168 23.93 -11.59 14.06
C GLY A 168 23.53 -10.43 14.97
N ALA A 169 24.50 -9.60 15.34
CA ALA A 169 24.32 -8.49 16.28
C ALA A 169 23.48 -7.30 15.75
N GLU A 170 23.23 -7.26 14.44
CA GLU A 170 22.38 -6.24 13.83
C GLU A 170 20.89 -6.53 13.95
N ARG A 171 20.53 -7.79 14.27
CA ARG A 171 19.11 -8.18 14.48
C ARG A 171 18.58 -7.53 15.75
N ASP A 172 17.52 -6.75 15.60
CA ASP A 172 16.93 -6.00 16.70
C ASP A 172 15.39 -6.13 16.68
N TYR A 173 14.89 -7.17 17.33
CA TYR A 173 13.45 -7.40 17.44
C TYR A 173 12.72 -6.32 18.24
N ALA A 174 13.40 -5.61 19.15
CA ALA A 174 12.78 -4.53 19.90
C ALA A 174 12.49 -3.34 18.98
N LYS A 175 13.43 -2.98 18.09
CA LYS A 175 13.19 -1.99 17.04
C LYS A 175 12.18 -2.49 16.01
N ALA A 176 12.28 -3.74 15.56
CA ALA A 176 11.30 -4.33 14.65
C ALA A 176 9.89 -4.21 15.21
N LYS A 177 9.67 -4.56 16.49
CA LYS A 177 8.40 -4.40 17.20
C LYS A 177 7.90 -2.97 17.12
N THR A 178 8.75 -2.00 17.49
CA THR A 178 8.38 -0.58 17.49
C THR A 178 7.90 -0.12 16.11
N TYR A 179 8.62 -0.47 15.06
CA TYR A 179 8.24 -0.08 13.69
C TYR A 179 7.00 -0.84 13.19
N TYR A 180 6.80 -2.10 13.57
CA TYR A 180 5.57 -2.83 13.27
C TYR A 180 4.36 -2.25 14.02
N GLU A 181 4.53 -1.79 15.27
CA GLU A 181 3.49 -1.06 16.00
C GLU A 181 3.09 0.23 15.27
N MET A 182 4.09 1.01 14.80
CA MET A 182 3.82 2.22 14.00
C MET A 182 3.13 1.87 12.67
N ALA A 183 3.56 0.81 12.00
CA ALA A 183 2.94 0.35 10.76
C ALA A 183 1.47 -0.05 10.97
N CYS A 184 1.19 -0.81 12.01
CA CYS A 184 -0.16 -1.24 12.38
C CYS A 184 -1.06 -0.04 12.75
N ALA A 185 -0.54 0.91 13.52
CA ALA A 185 -1.25 2.15 13.87
C ALA A 185 -1.59 3.00 12.63
N ASN A 186 -0.73 2.97 11.60
CA ASN A 186 -0.96 3.61 10.32
C ASN A 186 -1.76 2.74 9.33
N ALA A 187 -2.55 1.81 9.83
CA ALA A 187 -3.44 0.92 9.07
C ALA A 187 -2.73 0.05 8.00
N ALA A 188 -1.44 -0.17 8.10
CA ALA A 188 -0.72 -1.14 7.27
C ALA A 188 -0.93 -2.56 7.84
N GLY A 189 -1.81 -3.33 7.22
CA GLY A 189 -2.16 -4.68 7.68
C GLY A 189 -0.95 -5.62 7.80
N ILE A 190 0.04 -5.48 6.91
CA ILE A 190 1.30 -6.22 7.00
C ILE A 190 2.09 -5.92 8.29
N GLY A 191 2.01 -4.68 8.81
CA GLY A 191 2.63 -4.31 10.09
C GLY A 191 1.97 -5.01 11.27
N CYS A 192 0.63 -5.08 11.28
CA CYS A 192 -0.11 -5.83 12.29
C CYS A 192 0.20 -7.34 12.23
N ASP A 193 0.29 -7.91 11.03
CA ASP A 193 0.62 -9.31 10.82
C ASP A 193 2.02 -9.66 11.34
N ASN A 194 3.03 -8.88 10.94
CA ASN A 194 4.40 -9.06 11.40
C ASN A 194 4.54 -8.88 12.93
N LEU A 195 3.80 -7.94 13.51
CA LEU A 195 3.74 -7.76 14.96
C LEU A 195 3.10 -8.98 15.64
N GLY A 196 2.01 -9.51 15.07
CA GLY A 196 1.37 -10.74 15.51
C GLY A 196 2.34 -11.92 15.51
N PHE A 197 3.13 -12.05 14.45
CA PHE A 197 4.18 -13.06 14.34
C PHE A 197 5.21 -12.96 15.49
N LEU A 198 5.67 -11.76 15.84
CA LEU A 198 6.59 -11.59 16.98
C LEU A 198 5.97 -12.14 18.28
N TYR A 199 4.68 -11.90 18.52
CA TYR A 199 3.98 -12.40 19.71
C TYR A 199 3.70 -13.91 19.66
N VAL A 200 3.49 -14.52 18.47
CA VAL A 200 3.36 -15.99 18.34
C VAL A 200 4.64 -16.69 18.75
N TYR A 201 5.79 -16.16 18.33
CA TYR A 201 7.08 -16.83 18.51
C TYR A 201 7.92 -16.29 19.67
N GLY A 202 7.46 -15.26 20.38
CA GLY A 202 8.21 -14.65 21.48
C GLY A 202 9.49 -13.96 21.02
N GLN A 203 9.50 -13.39 19.80
CA GLN A 203 10.68 -12.73 19.26
C GLN A 203 10.76 -11.28 19.73
N GLY A 204 11.69 -11.00 20.65
CA GLY A 204 11.86 -9.66 21.26
C GLY A 204 10.71 -9.22 22.16
N VAL A 205 9.78 -10.12 22.45
CA VAL A 205 8.64 -9.97 23.35
C VAL A 205 8.32 -11.30 24.02
N ASP A 206 7.61 -11.26 25.16
CA ASP A 206 7.04 -12.49 25.70
C ASP A 206 5.96 -13.03 24.76
N GLN A 207 5.97 -14.37 24.57
CA GLN A 207 4.94 -15.03 23.77
C GLN A 207 3.54 -14.71 24.30
N ASN A 208 2.65 -14.28 23.41
CA ASN A 208 1.27 -13.95 23.77
C ASN A 208 0.32 -14.23 22.62
N LEU A 209 -0.27 -15.42 22.59
CA LEU A 209 -1.15 -15.86 21.53
C LEU A 209 -2.44 -15.03 21.47
N THR A 210 -2.97 -14.57 22.61
CA THR A 210 -4.17 -13.71 22.64
C THR A 210 -3.91 -12.37 21.95
N LYS A 211 -2.72 -11.77 22.21
CA LYS A 211 -2.33 -10.52 21.57
C LYS A 211 -2.06 -10.74 20.06
N ALA A 212 -1.41 -11.84 19.72
CA ALA A 212 -1.15 -12.23 18.32
C ALA A 212 -2.45 -12.36 17.52
N THR A 213 -3.45 -13.06 18.08
CA THR A 213 -4.75 -13.26 17.43
C THR A 213 -5.46 -11.94 17.16
N LYS A 214 -5.46 -11.01 18.12
CA LYS A 214 -6.02 -9.67 17.93
C LYS A 214 -5.30 -8.87 16.85
N LEU A 215 -3.99 -9.03 16.74
CA LEU A 215 -3.19 -8.36 15.71
C LEU A 215 -3.45 -8.95 14.31
N TYR A 216 -3.62 -10.25 14.19
CA TYR A 216 -4.02 -10.88 12.93
C TYR A 216 -5.46 -10.51 12.54
N GLU A 217 -6.39 -10.41 13.50
CA GLU A 217 -7.72 -9.87 13.25
C GLU A 217 -7.66 -8.44 12.73
N GLN A 218 -6.83 -7.58 13.34
CA GLN A 218 -6.61 -6.20 12.89
C GLN A 218 -5.99 -6.15 11.48
N ALA A 219 -5.02 -7.01 11.19
CA ALA A 219 -4.45 -7.14 9.84
C ALA A 219 -5.52 -7.51 8.80
N CYS A 220 -6.43 -8.41 9.17
CA CYS A 220 -7.56 -8.80 8.31
C CYS A 220 -8.55 -7.65 8.10
N ILE A 221 -8.86 -6.87 9.13
CA ILE A 221 -9.69 -5.65 9.03
C ILE A 221 -9.07 -4.67 8.04
N TYR A 222 -7.75 -4.54 8.03
CA TYR A 222 -7.01 -3.71 7.06
C TYR A 222 -6.84 -4.37 5.67
N ALA A 223 -7.62 -5.43 5.40
CA ALA A 223 -7.64 -6.15 4.12
C ALA A 223 -6.29 -6.76 3.71
N TYR A 224 -5.47 -7.17 4.68
CA TYR A 224 -4.26 -7.92 4.44
C TYR A 224 -4.58 -9.43 4.46
N GLU A 225 -4.63 -10.07 3.29
CA GLU A 225 -5.13 -11.44 3.14
C GLU A 225 -4.32 -12.48 3.93
N LYS A 226 -2.99 -12.30 4.06
CA LYS A 226 -2.18 -13.20 4.91
C LYS A 226 -2.55 -13.06 6.39
N GLY A 227 -2.83 -11.84 6.85
CA GLY A 227 -3.33 -11.61 8.20
C GLY A 227 -4.69 -12.26 8.43
N CYS A 228 -5.60 -12.22 7.43
CA CYS A 228 -6.87 -12.96 7.50
C CYS A 228 -6.63 -14.47 7.62
N ASN A 229 -5.72 -15.02 6.82
CA ASN A 229 -5.36 -16.43 6.87
C ASN A 229 -4.80 -16.81 8.25
N ASN A 230 -3.87 -16.01 8.78
CA ASN A 230 -3.29 -16.24 10.10
C ASN A 230 -4.36 -16.15 11.21
N TYR A 231 -5.29 -15.18 11.12
CA TYR A 231 -6.42 -15.09 12.04
C TYR A 231 -7.33 -16.33 11.99
N ALA A 232 -7.62 -16.82 10.79
CA ALA A 232 -8.43 -18.01 10.61
C ALA A 232 -7.75 -19.27 11.18
N ILE A 233 -6.42 -19.39 11.05
CA ILE A 233 -5.65 -20.48 11.70
C ILE A 233 -5.80 -20.41 13.23
N MET A 234 -5.64 -19.21 13.82
CA MET A 234 -5.79 -19.03 15.27
C MET A 234 -7.20 -19.42 15.75
N LEU A 235 -8.23 -19.07 14.98
CA LEU A 235 -9.62 -19.47 15.27
C LEU A 235 -9.85 -20.99 15.15
N ALA A 236 -9.35 -21.60 14.08
CA ALA A 236 -9.53 -23.04 13.84
C ALA A 236 -8.84 -23.90 14.91
N GLU A 237 -7.74 -23.41 15.46
CA GLU A 237 -6.94 -24.15 16.47
C GLU A 237 -7.22 -23.71 17.91
N GLY A 238 -8.10 -22.71 18.13
CA GLY A 238 -8.34 -22.17 19.48
C GLY A 238 -7.12 -21.50 20.12
N LYS A 239 -6.16 -21.01 19.33
CA LYS A 239 -4.93 -20.42 19.81
C LYS A 239 -5.10 -18.96 20.22
N GLY A 240 -5.08 -18.67 21.51
CA GLY A 240 -5.25 -17.30 22.05
C GLY A 240 -6.66 -16.74 21.91
N VAL A 241 -7.61 -17.54 21.43
CA VAL A 241 -9.03 -17.23 21.26
C VAL A 241 -9.82 -18.53 21.42
N LYS A 242 -11.13 -18.43 21.71
CA LYS A 242 -12.00 -19.60 21.67
C LYS A 242 -12.05 -20.16 20.23
N GLU A 243 -11.95 -21.47 20.10
CA GLU A 243 -12.07 -22.16 18.82
C GLU A 243 -13.40 -21.81 18.13
N ASP A 244 -13.29 -21.48 16.84
CA ASP A 244 -14.43 -21.15 15.98
C ASP A 244 -14.13 -21.59 14.54
N VAL A 245 -14.37 -22.87 14.28
CA VAL A 245 -14.08 -23.52 13.01
C VAL A 245 -14.94 -22.94 11.88
N GLU A 246 -16.20 -22.58 12.17
CA GLU A 246 -17.10 -22.02 11.15
C GLU A 246 -16.63 -20.63 10.69
N LYS A 247 -16.28 -19.75 11.63
CA LYS A 247 -15.70 -18.44 11.29
C LYS A 247 -14.38 -18.57 10.55
N ALA A 248 -13.52 -19.53 10.94
CA ALA A 248 -12.28 -19.82 10.23
C ALA A 248 -12.57 -20.22 8.78
N ARG A 249 -13.54 -21.10 8.55
CA ARG A 249 -13.98 -21.55 7.22
C ARG A 249 -14.44 -20.38 6.34
N GLU A 250 -15.25 -19.49 6.89
CA GLU A 250 -15.72 -18.30 6.19
C GLU A 250 -14.56 -17.42 5.75
N ILE A 251 -13.59 -17.17 6.64
CA ILE A 251 -12.42 -16.33 6.36
C ILE A 251 -11.51 -16.99 5.30
N PHE A 252 -11.19 -18.28 5.45
CA PHE A 252 -10.41 -19.01 4.45
C PHE A 252 -11.09 -18.99 3.07
N THR A 253 -12.41 -19.22 3.02
CA THR A 253 -13.17 -19.16 1.77
C THR A 253 -13.05 -17.81 1.09
N LYS A 254 -13.16 -16.72 1.85
CA LYS A 254 -13.04 -15.35 1.33
C LYS A 254 -11.63 -15.07 0.82
N SER A 255 -10.61 -15.41 1.61
CA SER A 255 -9.21 -15.16 1.23
C SER A 255 -8.77 -16.03 0.04
N CYS A 256 -9.26 -17.28 -0.04
CA CYS A 256 -9.05 -18.14 -1.21
C CYS A 256 -9.69 -17.53 -2.48
N LYS A 257 -10.93 -17.04 -2.42
CA LYS A 257 -11.58 -16.31 -3.53
C LYS A 257 -10.84 -15.05 -3.94
N ASN A 258 -10.14 -14.40 -2.99
CA ASN A 258 -9.30 -13.24 -3.25
C ASN A 258 -7.91 -13.62 -3.81
N GLY A 259 -7.63 -14.91 -4.02
CA GLY A 259 -6.44 -15.42 -4.69
C GLY A 259 -5.29 -15.84 -3.76
N LEU A 260 -5.52 -15.90 -2.43
CA LEU A 260 -4.51 -16.40 -1.51
C LEU A 260 -4.50 -17.93 -1.51
N LYS A 261 -3.48 -18.55 -2.11
CA LYS A 261 -3.36 -20.01 -2.26
C LYS A 261 -3.31 -20.74 -0.92
N GLU A 262 -2.56 -20.22 0.03
CA GLU A 262 -2.43 -20.78 1.38
C GLU A 262 -3.79 -20.88 2.09
N ALA A 263 -4.68 -19.92 1.84
CA ALA A 263 -6.05 -19.99 2.38
C ALA A 263 -6.90 -21.08 1.72
N CYS A 264 -6.69 -21.35 0.42
CA CYS A 264 -7.36 -22.47 -0.26
C CYS A 264 -6.89 -23.82 0.31
N GLU A 265 -5.58 -23.98 0.52
CA GLU A 265 -4.98 -25.18 1.11
C GLU A 265 -5.49 -25.42 2.54
N ASN A 266 -5.52 -24.36 3.36
CA ASN A 266 -6.05 -24.44 4.73
C ASN A 266 -7.56 -24.78 4.75
N LEU A 267 -8.34 -24.29 3.80
CA LEU A 267 -9.75 -24.63 3.65
C LEU A 267 -9.94 -26.11 3.32
N GLU A 268 -9.12 -26.69 2.46
CA GLU A 268 -9.13 -28.11 2.14
C GLU A 268 -8.76 -28.98 3.37
N ILE A 269 -7.77 -28.57 4.16
CA ILE A 269 -7.38 -29.27 5.38
C ILE A 269 -8.53 -29.24 6.39
N LEU A 270 -9.18 -28.09 6.56
CA LEU A 270 -10.32 -27.93 7.48
C LEU A 270 -11.55 -28.74 7.05
N GLY A 271 -11.68 -29.04 5.76
CA GLY A 271 -12.79 -29.87 5.24
C GLY A 271 -12.56 -31.38 5.37
N LYS A 272 -11.35 -31.82 5.72
CA LYS A 272 -11.00 -33.24 5.90
C LYS A 272 -11.07 -33.69 7.37
N ASN A 273 -11.16 -32.76 8.28
CA ASN A 273 -11.32 -32.98 9.73
C ASN A 273 -12.76 -32.73 10.14
#